data_116a4daeb21ba00da4191a7fef32ea0d
#
_entry.id   116a4daeb21ba00da4191a7fef32ea0d
#
_cell.length_a   1.000
_cell.length_b   1.000
_cell.length_c   1.000
_cell.angle_alpha   90.00
_cell.angle_beta   90.00
_cell.angle_gamma   90.00
#
_symmetry.space_group_name_H-M   'P 1'
#
loop_
_entity.id
_entity.type
_entity.pdbx_description
1 polymer ?
#
loop_
_entity_poly.entity_id
_entity_poly.type
_entity_poly.pdbx_seq_one_letter_code
_entity_poly.pdbx_strand_id
1 'polypeptide(L)'
;MIWYPYEQLKTMKAPYEIVDANGVYLYTKDQKMIDSVSSWWSVIHGYKHPVINQAIISQVEKFSHVMLGGLTHEPARKLSEKLASWLPGDLDYCFFSDSGSVAVEVALKMALQYYMNRGDEKRTMILALEHAYHGDTFKTMEAGDDEDYHFVLKAYGASPYVVHIPTEITALEEAFEKYHDRLNCVLVEPILQGAGGMRMYDVSFLKKARELCDQYGVLLVFDEVATGFGRTGNRFVADLVLPDILVLGKALTGGYIGHAATVANRKVFEGFYDDVPEHALMHGPTFMGNALACSAALASIELFETQNYMEKIKRIEAVTRREMKGFTDPRIREVRIM
;
A
#
# COMPACT_ATOMS: atom_id res chain seq x y z
N MET A 1 -0.47 13.16 26.96
CA MET A 1 -0.12 14.01 25.79
C MET A 1 0.06 13.11 24.60
N ILE A 2 -0.50 13.45 23.43
CA ILE A 2 -0.31 12.70 22.18
C ILE A 2 0.98 13.16 21.53
N TRP A 3 1.79 12.22 21.04
CA TRP A 3 2.92 12.52 20.16
C TRP A 3 2.39 12.55 18.73
N TYR A 4 2.23 13.74 18.18
CA TYR A 4 1.71 13.90 16.82
C TYR A 4 2.75 13.53 15.75
N PRO A 5 2.35 12.84 14.68
CA PRO A 5 3.27 12.40 13.64
C PRO A 5 3.85 13.60 12.85
N TYR A 6 5.12 13.53 12.53
CA TYR A 6 5.86 14.49 11.68
C TYR A 6 5.85 15.95 12.17
N GLU A 7 5.59 16.19 13.46
CA GLU A 7 5.48 17.53 14.04
C GLU A 7 6.50 17.78 15.15
N GLN A 8 7.07 18.98 15.16
CA GLN A 8 7.82 19.45 16.31
C GLN A 8 6.85 19.95 17.39
N LEU A 9 6.63 19.14 18.42
CA LEU A 9 5.59 19.34 19.43
C LEU A 9 5.66 20.68 20.14
N LYS A 10 6.86 21.30 20.26
CA LYS A 10 7.05 22.60 20.92
C LYS A 10 6.51 23.78 20.10
N THR A 11 6.56 23.67 18.79
CA THR A 11 6.24 24.78 17.86
C THR A 11 5.03 24.52 16.97
N MET A 12 4.48 23.30 17.00
CA MET A 12 3.30 22.94 16.23
C MET A 12 2.09 23.81 16.62
N LYS A 13 1.22 24.07 15.66
CA LYS A 13 -0.09 24.65 15.92
C LYS A 13 -0.98 23.62 16.63
N ALA A 14 -1.86 24.09 17.52
CA ALA A 14 -2.84 23.22 18.14
C ALA A 14 -3.68 22.50 17.05
N PRO A 15 -3.78 21.17 17.10
CA PRO A 15 -4.56 20.44 16.14
C PRO A 15 -6.07 20.73 16.29
N TYR A 16 -6.81 20.57 15.20
CA TYR A 16 -8.27 20.66 15.26
C TYR A 16 -8.84 19.46 16.01
N GLU A 17 -9.66 19.72 17.03
CA GLU A 17 -10.40 18.68 17.74
C GLU A 17 -11.67 18.34 16.97
N ILE A 18 -11.70 17.16 16.36
CA ILE A 18 -12.84 16.67 15.60
C ILE A 18 -13.87 16.02 16.55
N VAL A 19 -15.07 16.56 16.55
CA VAL A 19 -16.18 16.08 17.38
C VAL A 19 -17.19 15.23 16.60
N ASP A 20 -17.23 15.38 15.28
CA ASP A 20 -18.07 14.60 14.38
C ASP A 20 -17.53 14.59 12.94
N ALA A 21 -17.97 13.62 12.15
CA ALA A 21 -17.64 13.53 10.72
C ALA A 21 -18.82 12.91 9.96
N ASN A 22 -19.06 13.36 8.72
CA ASN A 22 -20.10 12.78 7.86
C ASN A 22 -19.83 13.07 6.38
N GLY A 23 -19.88 12.05 5.54
CA GLY A 23 -19.56 12.18 4.12
C GLY A 23 -18.13 12.71 3.94
N VAL A 24 -17.96 13.86 3.32
CA VAL A 24 -16.64 14.51 3.11
C VAL A 24 -16.30 15.55 4.18
N TYR A 25 -17.13 15.70 5.19
CA TYR A 25 -17.03 16.77 6.16
C TYR A 25 -16.53 16.30 7.52
N LEU A 26 -15.64 17.10 8.11
CA LEU A 26 -15.20 17.03 9.49
C LEU A 26 -15.80 18.22 10.27
N TYR A 27 -16.17 17.99 11.52
CA TYR A 27 -16.76 19.01 12.38
C TYR A 27 -15.92 19.18 13.64
N THR A 28 -15.56 20.43 13.93
CA THR A 28 -15.13 20.86 15.26
C THR A 28 -16.32 21.46 15.99
N LYS A 29 -16.12 21.95 17.22
CA LYS A 29 -17.18 22.68 17.93
C LYS A 29 -17.71 23.90 17.16
N ASP A 30 -16.81 24.56 16.41
CA ASP A 30 -17.08 25.88 15.83
C ASP A 30 -17.05 25.89 14.29
N GLN A 31 -16.56 24.84 13.66
CA GLN A 31 -16.30 24.85 12.22
C GLN A 31 -16.73 23.54 11.53
N LYS A 32 -17.15 23.69 10.28
CA LYS A 32 -17.33 22.60 9.33
C LYS A 32 -16.23 22.69 8.28
N MET A 33 -15.48 21.61 8.08
CA MET A 33 -14.35 21.53 7.16
C MET A 33 -14.59 20.44 6.13
N ILE A 34 -14.03 20.60 4.93
CA ILE A 34 -13.95 19.54 3.93
C ILE A 34 -12.62 18.79 4.12
N ASP A 35 -12.68 17.48 4.24
CA ASP A 35 -11.48 16.65 4.20
C ASP A 35 -11.08 16.40 2.75
N SER A 36 -10.22 17.23 2.21
CA SER A 36 -9.73 17.14 0.83
C SER A 36 -8.63 16.09 0.64
N VAL A 37 -8.08 15.54 1.73
CA VAL A 37 -7.05 14.50 1.70
C VAL A 37 -7.58 13.11 2.08
N SER A 38 -8.88 13.00 2.38
CA SER A 38 -9.54 11.72 2.74
C SER A 38 -8.79 10.96 3.84
N SER A 39 -8.37 11.68 4.92
CA SER A 39 -7.55 11.13 6.02
C SER A 39 -6.38 10.29 5.50
N TRP A 40 -5.47 10.95 4.80
CA TRP A 40 -4.34 10.31 4.09
C TRP A 40 -4.77 9.19 3.14
N TRP A 41 -5.77 9.51 2.26
CA TRP A 41 -6.25 8.68 1.15
C TRP A 41 -6.96 7.39 1.56
N SER A 42 -7.38 7.25 2.82
CA SER A 42 -8.03 6.04 3.32
C SER A 42 -9.56 6.09 3.21
N VAL A 43 -10.19 7.26 3.42
CA VAL A 43 -11.65 7.43 3.50
C VAL A 43 -12.24 7.60 2.10
N ILE A 44 -12.38 6.49 1.35
CA ILE A 44 -12.87 6.53 -0.04
C ILE A 44 -14.40 6.53 -0.17
N HIS A 45 -15.14 6.15 0.89
CA HIS A 45 -16.59 6.10 0.91
C HIS A 45 -17.24 7.28 1.67
N GLY A 46 -16.40 8.17 2.22
CA GLY A 46 -16.82 9.20 3.16
C GLY A 46 -16.99 8.64 4.59
N TYR A 47 -17.07 9.55 5.53
CA TYR A 47 -17.22 9.24 6.94
C TYR A 47 -18.64 8.71 7.24
N LYS A 48 -18.73 7.81 8.22
CA LYS A 48 -20.01 7.23 8.72
C LYS A 48 -20.84 6.52 7.64
N HIS A 49 -20.19 5.84 6.69
CA HIS A 49 -20.96 5.11 5.68
C HIS A 49 -21.80 3.99 6.33
N PRO A 50 -23.15 3.97 6.17
CA PRO A 50 -24.02 3.10 6.95
C PRO A 50 -23.74 1.60 6.74
N VAL A 51 -23.35 1.19 5.53
CA VAL A 51 -23.04 -0.22 5.21
C VAL A 51 -21.82 -0.69 5.98
N ILE A 52 -20.74 0.10 6.02
CA ILE A 52 -19.53 -0.28 6.75
C ILE A 52 -19.76 -0.24 8.25
N ASN A 53 -20.48 0.79 8.76
CA ASN A 53 -20.89 0.84 10.16
C ASN A 53 -21.62 -0.44 10.57
N GLN A 54 -22.63 -0.86 9.78
CA GLN A 54 -23.43 -2.04 10.09
C GLN A 54 -22.58 -3.33 10.03
N ALA A 55 -21.66 -3.45 9.09
CA ALA A 55 -20.77 -4.61 9.02
C ALA A 55 -19.92 -4.76 10.27
N ILE A 56 -19.35 -3.66 10.79
CA ILE A 56 -18.57 -3.65 12.04
C ILE A 56 -19.45 -3.95 13.25
N ILE A 57 -20.64 -3.31 13.36
CA ILE A 57 -21.57 -3.54 14.46
C ILE A 57 -21.98 -5.02 14.51
N SER A 58 -22.40 -5.58 13.38
CA SER A 58 -22.79 -6.99 13.29
C SER A 58 -21.65 -7.95 13.63
N GLN A 59 -20.40 -7.57 13.34
CA GLN A 59 -19.26 -8.41 13.69
C GLN A 59 -18.89 -8.30 15.17
N VAL A 60 -18.94 -7.11 15.77
CA VAL A 60 -18.60 -6.95 17.20
C VAL A 60 -19.60 -7.65 18.10
N GLU A 61 -20.85 -7.78 17.68
CA GLU A 61 -21.88 -8.57 18.40
C GLU A 61 -21.55 -10.08 18.45
N LYS A 62 -20.74 -10.59 17.51
CA LYS A 62 -20.27 -11.98 17.51
C LYS A 62 -18.95 -12.11 18.29
N PHE A 63 -17.92 -11.40 17.89
CA PHE A 63 -16.62 -11.27 18.55
C PHE A 63 -15.79 -10.18 17.87
N SER A 64 -14.88 -9.57 18.61
CA SER A 64 -14.02 -8.48 18.11
C SER A 64 -12.77 -8.98 17.42
N HIS A 65 -12.09 -9.98 17.97
CA HIS A 65 -10.83 -10.52 17.48
C HIS A 65 -10.62 -11.95 17.95
N VAL A 66 -9.98 -12.76 17.10
CA VAL A 66 -9.37 -14.06 17.41
C VAL A 66 -8.04 -14.15 16.69
N MET A 67 -6.99 -14.60 17.34
CA MET A 67 -5.70 -14.82 16.71
C MET A 67 -5.78 -15.88 15.59
N LEU A 68 -4.98 -15.74 14.52
CA LEU A 68 -4.92 -16.74 13.45
C LEU A 68 -3.92 -17.87 13.73
N GLY A 69 -3.24 -17.87 14.87
CA GLY A 69 -2.32 -18.95 15.28
C GLY A 69 -3.10 -20.20 15.69
N GLY A 70 -3.31 -21.11 14.76
CA GLY A 70 -4.10 -22.34 14.97
C GLY A 70 -5.61 -22.17 14.96
N LEU A 71 -6.12 -20.95 14.77
CA LEU A 71 -7.53 -20.59 14.67
C LEU A 71 -7.81 -19.87 13.35
N THR A 72 -9.06 -19.84 12.93
CA THR A 72 -9.52 -19.07 11.79
C THR A 72 -10.94 -18.56 12.02
N HIS A 73 -11.39 -17.64 11.20
CA HIS A 73 -12.75 -17.11 11.27
C HIS A 73 -13.27 -16.67 9.89
N GLU A 74 -14.58 -16.66 9.77
CA GLU A 74 -15.28 -16.38 8.51
C GLU A 74 -14.88 -15.04 7.85
N PRO A 75 -14.81 -13.88 8.56
CA PRO A 75 -14.40 -12.62 7.93
C PRO A 75 -13.01 -12.66 7.27
N ALA A 76 -11.99 -13.26 7.91
CA ALA A 76 -10.67 -13.35 7.32
C ALA A 76 -10.65 -14.28 6.10
N ARG A 77 -11.30 -15.44 6.19
CA ARG A 77 -11.39 -16.38 5.06
C ARG A 77 -12.14 -15.75 3.88
N LYS A 78 -13.29 -15.13 4.12
CA LYS A 78 -14.06 -14.43 3.07
C LYS A 78 -13.28 -13.27 2.44
N LEU A 79 -12.53 -12.49 3.23
CA LEU A 79 -11.72 -11.41 2.68
C LEU A 79 -10.59 -11.96 1.80
N SER A 80 -9.91 -13.02 2.22
CA SER A 80 -8.88 -13.69 1.40
C SER A 80 -9.48 -14.20 0.09
N GLU A 81 -10.58 -14.93 0.14
CA GLU A 81 -11.31 -15.43 -1.06
C GLU A 81 -11.76 -14.27 -1.97
N LYS A 82 -12.23 -13.17 -1.37
CA LYS A 82 -12.67 -11.99 -2.10
C LYS A 82 -11.49 -11.30 -2.81
N LEU A 83 -10.37 -11.11 -2.12
CA LEU A 83 -9.17 -10.51 -2.73
C LEU A 83 -8.64 -11.39 -3.86
N ALA A 84 -8.52 -12.70 -3.67
CA ALA A 84 -8.10 -13.64 -4.70
C ALA A 84 -8.99 -13.58 -5.96
N SER A 85 -10.30 -13.47 -5.80
CA SER A 85 -11.23 -13.35 -6.93
C SER A 85 -11.26 -11.97 -7.57
N TRP A 86 -10.79 -10.94 -6.88
CA TRP A 86 -10.90 -9.54 -7.29
C TRP A 86 -9.60 -8.97 -7.87
N LEU A 87 -8.46 -9.51 -7.48
CA LEU A 87 -7.16 -9.12 -7.99
C LEU A 87 -6.85 -9.82 -9.32
N PRO A 88 -5.98 -9.23 -10.17
CA PRO A 88 -5.62 -9.84 -11.43
C PRO A 88 -4.67 -11.03 -11.29
N GLY A 89 -4.63 -11.89 -12.29
CA GLY A 89 -3.70 -13.02 -12.38
C GLY A 89 -3.96 -14.09 -11.34
N ASP A 90 -2.90 -14.53 -10.68
CA ASP A 90 -2.88 -15.55 -9.64
C ASP A 90 -2.41 -14.98 -8.27
N LEU A 91 -2.76 -13.72 -8.00
CA LEU A 91 -2.56 -13.07 -6.70
C LEU A 91 -3.59 -13.60 -5.68
N ASP A 92 -3.38 -14.84 -5.23
CA ASP A 92 -4.37 -15.61 -4.47
C ASP A 92 -4.02 -15.80 -3.00
N TYR A 93 -2.77 -15.55 -2.59
CA TYR A 93 -2.25 -15.92 -1.27
C TYR A 93 -2.09 -14.70 -0.39
N CYS A 94 -3.06 -14.47 0.52
CA CYS A 94 -3.14 -13.28 1.34
C CYS A 94 -2.49 -13.47 2.72
N PHE A 95 -1.60 -12.56 3.09
CA PHE A 95 -1.13 -12.37 4.45
C PHE A 95 -1.66 -11.04 4.98
N PHE A 96 -2.38 -11.04 6.10
CA PHE A 96 -2.95 -9.84 6.69
C PHE A 96 -2.02 -9.21 7.73
N SER A 97 -2.03 -7.88 7.82
CA SER A 97 -1.33 -7.10 8.83
C SER A 97 -2.19 -5.89 9.26
N ASP A 98 -1.74 -5.17 10.25
CA ASP A 98 -2.48 -4.06 10.87
C ASP A 98 -2.12 -2.68 10.30
N SER A 99 -1.09 -2.60 9.46
CA SER A 99 -0.71 -1.35 8.77
C SER A 99 -0.02 -1.61 7.44
N GLY A 100 -0.03 -0.58 6.56
CA GLY A 100 0.67 -0.63 5.27
C GLY A 100 2.17 -0.84 5.41
N SER A 101 2.82 -0.16 6.37
CA SER A 101 4.26 -0.33 6.63
C SER A 101 4.61 -1.78 6.98
N VAL A 102 3.82 -2.40 7.87
CA VAL A 102 4.01 -3.83 8.23
C VAL A 102 3.74 -4.74 7.03
N ALA A 103 2.76 -4.43 6.19
CA ALA A 103 2.49 -5.22 4.99
C ALA A 103 3.65 -5.15 3.97
N VAL A 104 4.29 -3.99 3.81
CA VAL A 104 5.52 -3.88 2.99
C VAL A 104 6.68 -4.65 3.63
N GLU A 105 6.87 -4.57 4.96
CA GLU A 105 7.86 -5.41 5.66
C GLU A 105 7.65 -6.91 5.37
N VAL A 106 6.39 -7.35 5.38
CA VAL A 106 6.03 -8.74 5.06
C VAL A 106 6.40 -9.07 3.61
N ALA A 107 6.09 -8.19 2.65
CA ALA A 107 6.45 -8.37 1.24
C ALA A 107 7.97 -8.49 1.05
N LEU A 108 8.75 -7.64 1.71
CA LEU A 108 10.22 -7.68 1.66
C LEU A 108 10.79 -8.95 2.31
N LYS A 109 10.21 -9.39 3.43
CA LYS A 109 10.56 -10.67 4.06
C LYS A 109 10.23 -11.86 3.14
N MET A 110 9.05 -11.86 2.51
CA MET A 110 8.67 -12.89 1.55
C MET A 110 9.66 -12.90 0.37
N ALA A 111 9.99 -11.74 -0.19
CA ALA A 111 10.93 -11.65 -1.30
C ALA A 111 12.33 -12.19 -0.94
N LEU A 112 12.86 -11.83 0.21
CA LEU A 112 14.15 -12.31 0.67
C LEU A 112 14.11 -13.83 0.94
N GLN A 113 13.16 -14.28 1.74
CA GLN A 113 13.07 -15.68 2.19
C GLN A 113 12.74 -16.63 1.04
N TYR A 114 12.00 -16.19 0.01
CA TYR A 114 11.73 -16.95 -1.21
C TYR A 114 13.03 -17.52 -1.83
N TYR A 115 14.07 -16.71 -1.93
CA TYR A 115 15.36 -17.17 -2.47
C TYR A 115 16.15 -17.98 -1.45
N MET A 116 16.13 -17.61 -0.19
CA MET A 116 16.80 -18.38 0.88
C MET A 116 16.26 -19.81 0.97
N ASN A 117 14.94 -20.00 0.94
CA ASN A 117 14.30 -21.31 0.93
C ASN A 117 14.67 -22.15 -0.30
N ARG A 118 15.13 -21.51 -1.37
CA ARG A 118 15.59 -22.16 -2.61
C ARG A 118 17.12 -22.31 -2.70
N GLY A 119 17.83 -21.98 -1.62
CA GLY A 119 19.29 -22.10 -1.53
C GLY A 119 20.07 -20.96 -2.24
N ASP A 120 19.41 -19.87 -2.63
CA ASP A 120 20.05 -18.70 -3.21
C ASP A 120 20.22 -17.59 -2.16
N GLU A 121 21.26 -17.67 -1.37
CA GLU A 121 21.58 -16.72 -0.30
C GLU A 121 22.21 -15.41 -0.80
N LYS A 122 22.50 -15.29 -2.10
CA LYS A 122 23.13 -14.09 -2.68
C LYS A 122 22.13 -12.96 -2.90
N ARG A 123 20.86 -13.28 -3.10
CA ARG A 123 19.80 -12.34 -3.44
C ARG A 123 19.27 -11.61 -2.19
N THR A 124 20.07 -10.67 -1.71
CA THR A 124 19.78 -9.91 -0.48
C THR A 124 19.43 -8.44 -0.73
N MET A 125 19.51 -7.98 -2.00
CA MET A 125 19.34 -6.58 -2.33
C MET A 125 17.93 -6.29 -2.85
N ILE A 126 17.47 -5.08 -2.55
CA ILE A 126 16.21 -4.49 -3.01
C ILE A 126 16.56 -3.38 -4.00
N LEU A 127 15.91 -3.35 -5.15
CA LEU A 127 15.90 -2.21 -6.03
C LEU A 127 14.65 -1.39 -5.76
N ALA A 128 14.81 -0.13 -5.38
CA ALA A 128 13.73 0.80 -5.06
C ALA A 128 13.86 2.10 -5.87
N LEU A 129 12.86 2.96 -5.80
CA LEU A 129 12.87 4.22 -6.54
C LEU A 129 13.33 5.39 -5.65
N GLU A 130 14.04 6.33 -6.25
CA GLU A 130 14.25 7.66 -5.66
C GLU A 130 12.90 8.30 -5.33
N HIS A 131 12.83 9.04 -4.23
CA HIS A 131 11.62 9.69 -3.71
C HIS A 131 10.47 8.72 -3.34
N ALA A 132 10.75 7.44 -3.18
CA ALA A 132 9.73 6.48 -2.74
C ALA A 132 9.45 6.61 -1.24
N TYR A 133 8.19 6.30 -0.87
CA TYR A 133 7.76 6.18 0.52
C TYR A 133 6.98 4.87 0.71
N HIS A 134 7.48 4.01 1.57
CA HIS A 134 6.90 2.69 1.83
C HIS A 134 6.43 2.48 3.27
N GLY A 135 6.49 3.51 4.09
CA GLY A 135 6.10 3.46 5.51
C GLY A 135 7.23 3.82 6.47
N ASP A 136 6.95 3.72 7.77
CA ASP A 136 7.79 4.24 8.85
C ASP A 136 8.45 3.15 9.71
N THR A 137 8.41 1.88 9.28
CA THR A 137 9.21 0.83 9.90
C THR A 137 10.65 0.86 9.35
N PHE A 138 11.62 0.34 10.08
CA PHE A 138 13.04 0.50 9.71
C PHE A 138 13.36 0.06 8.28
N LYS A 139 12.85 -1.09 7.84
CA LYS A 139 13.16 -1.58 6.49
C LYS A 139 12.39 -0.85 5.41
N THR A 140 11.16 -0.43 5.69
CA THR A 140 10.40 0.41 4.75
C THR A 140 10.99 1.81 4.60
N MET A 141 11.53 2.38 5.70
CA MET A 141 12.27 3.64 5.66
C MET A 141 13.59 3.48 4.89
N GLU A 142 14.28 2.34 5.04
CA GLU A 142 15.52 2.04 4.30
C GLU A 142 15.24 1.85 2.79
N ALA A 143 14.10 1.27 2.44
CA ALA A 143 13.66 1.11 1.05
C ALA A 143 13.06 2.41 0.46
N GLY A 144 12.61 3.32 1.29
CA GLY A 144 12.20 4.67 0.90
C GLY A 144 13.40 5.58 0.66
N ASP A 145 13.18 6.66 -0.09
CA ASP A 145 14.17 7.72 -0.34
C ASP A 145 13.51 9.10 -0.13
N ASP A 146 12.71 9.21 0.91
CA ASP A 146 12.05 10.47 1.24
C ASP A 146 12.93 11.29 2.20
N GLU A 147 13.42 12.41 1.72
CA GLU A 147 14.30 13.29 2.50
C GLU A 147 13.59 14.01 3.65
N ASP A 148 12.28 14.23 3.52
CA ASP A 148 11.51 15.01 4.48
C ASP A 148 11.11 14.19 5.71
N TYR A 149 10.82 12.89 5.54
CA TYR A 149 10.33 12.04 6.63
C TYR A 149 11.43 11.16 7.26
N HIS A 150 12.41 10.72 6.47
CA HIS A 150 13.37 9.69 6.89
C HIS A 150 14.80 10.20 7.11
N PHE A 151 14.99 11.51 7.23
CA PHE A 151 16.32 12.11 7.40
C PHE A 151 17.15 11.54 8.57
N VAL A 152 16.47 11.03 9.61
CA VAL A 152 17.13 10.42 10.77
C VAL A 152 17.92 9.17 10.40
N LEU A 153 17.47 8.40 9.40
CA LEU A 153 18.18 7.21 8.93
C LEU A 153 19.51 7.52 8.21
N LYS A 154 19.68 8.74 7.72
CA LYS A 154 20.96 9.16 7.12
C LYS A 154 22.12 9.03 8.10
N ALA A 155 21.85 9.09 9.42
CA ALA A 155 22.86 8.89 10.47
C ALA A 155 23.39 7.44 10.53
N TYR A 156 22.65 6.46 10.04
CA TYR A 156 23.08 5.05 9.97
C TYR A 156 23.91 4.74 8.70
N GLY A 157 24.01 5.70 7.78
CA GLY A 157 24.69 5.53 6.49
C GLY A 157 23.82 4.84 5.42
N ALA A 158 24.37 4.75 4.21
CA ALA A 158 23.70 4.08 3.10
C ALA A 158 23.56 2.59 3.37
N SER A 159 22.36 2.06 3.09
CA SER A 159 22.11 0.61 3.19
C SER A 159 22.95 -0.15 2.15
N PRO A 160 23.65 -1.21 2.54
CA PRO A 160 24.29 -2.10 1.57
C PRO A 160 23.28 -3.00 0.84
N TYR A 161 22.02 -2.99 1.25
CA TYR A 161 20.97 -3.89 0.77
C TYR A 161 19.91 -3.20 -0.08
N VAL A 162 19.96 -1.88 -0.24
CA VAL A 162 19.01 -1.12 -1.06
C VAL A 162 19.74 -0.27 -2.08
N VAL A 163 19.27 -0.32 -3.31
CA VAL A 163 19.73 0.54 -4.42
C VAL A 163 18.55 1.38 -4.87
N HIS A 164 18.70 2.70 -4.83
CA HIS A 164 17.71 3.64 -5.35
C HIS A 164 18.06 4.08 -6.75
N ILE A 165 17.06 4.16 -7.63
CA ILE A 165 17.18 4.64 -9.00
C ILE A 165 16.06 5.62 -9.35
N PRO A 166 16.29 6.57 -10.26
CA PRO A 166 15.21 7.40 -10.81
C PRO A 166 14.23 6.55 -11.64
N THR A 167 13.04 7.11 -11.92
CA THR A 167 11.99 6.46 -12.71
C THR A 167 12.29 6.47 -14.23
N GLU A 168 13.51 6.16 -14.60
CA GLU A 168 14.04 6.14 -15.97
C GLU A 168 14.40 4.72 -16.41
N ILE A 169 13.97 4.33 -17.62
CA ILE A 169 14.21 2.97 -18.14
C ILE A 169 15.71 2.65 -18.23
N THR A 170 16.52 3.62 -18.64
CA THR A 170 17.98 3.45 -18.73
C THR A 170 18.61 3.16 -17.38
N ALA A 171 18.22 3.89 -16.34
CA ALA A 171 18.71 3.65 -14.97
C ALA A 171 18.29 2.27 -14.44
N LEU A 172 17.08 1.82 -14.81
CA LEU A 172 16.60 0.48 -14.48
C LEU A 172 17.44 -0.61 -15.16
N GLU A 173 17.74 -0.45 -16.46
CA GLU A 173 18.57 -1.39 -17.22
C GLU A 173 20.00 -1.46 -16.65
N GLU A 174 20.63 -0.32 -16.39
CA GLU A 174 21.96 -0.25 -15.77
C GLU A 174 22.00 -0.90 -14.37
N ALA A 175 20.94 -0.71 -13.57
CA ALA A 175 20.83 -1.35 -12.26
C ALA A 175 20.71 -2.88 -12.37
N PHE A 176 19.96 -3.38 -13.36
CA PHE A 176 19.87 -4.82 -13.61
C PHE A 176 21.19 -5.39 -14.15
N GLU A 177 21.86 -4.73 -15.08
CA GLU A 177 23.19 -5.15 -15.53
C GLU A 177 24.18 -5.33 -14.37
N LYS A 178 24.11 -4.44 -13.38
CA LYS A 178 25.05 -4.42 -12.26
C LYS A 178 24.67 -5.34 -11.09
N TYR A 179 23.39 -5.54 -10.84
CA TYR A 179 22.94 -6.11 -9.56
C TYR A 179 22.00 -7.32 -9.69
N HIS A 180 21.57 -7.73 -10.90
CA HIS A 180 20.53 -8.76 -11.11
C HIS A 180 20.75 -10.06 -10.35
N ASP A 181 22.00 -10.48 -10.14
CA ASP A 181 22.37 -11.71 -9.42
C ASP A 181 22.24 -11.60 -7.90
N ARG A 182 22.10 -10.37 -7.38
CA ARG A 182 21.93 -10.07 -5.95
C ARG A 182 20.56 -9.48 -5.60
N LEU A 183 19.77 -9.09 -6.59
CA LEU A 183 18.43 -8.56 -6.36
C LEU A 183 17.45 -9.68 -5.96
N ASN A 184 16.75 -9.50 -4.84
CA ASN A 184 15.59 -10.29 -4.49
C ASN A 184 14.30 -9.68 -5.05
N CYS A 185 14.16 -8.37 -5.04
CA CYS A 185 12.99 -7.72 -5.63
C CYS A 185 13.26 -6.30 -6.15
N VAL A 186 12.34 -5.87 -7.01
CA VAL A 186 12.09 -4.47 -7.35
C VAL A 186 10.85 -4.05 -6.59
N LEU A 187 10.95 -3.04 -5.71
CA LEU A 187 9.84 -2.49 -4.93
C LEU A 187 9.47 -1.11 -5.49
N VAL A 188 8.21 -0.92 -5.84
CA VAL A 188 7.73 0.36 -6.39
C VAL A 188 6.33 0.73 -5.88
N GLU A 189 6.07 2.03 -5.70
CA GLU A 189 4.74 2.62 -5.74
C GLU A 189 4.37 2.77 -7.23
N PRO A 190 3.43 2.00 -7.78
CA PRO A 190 3.27 1.95 -9.24
C PRO A 190 2.56 3.20 -9.79
N ILE A 191 3.14 3.82 -10.82
CA ILE A 191 2.68 5.01 -11.56
C ILE A 191 2.74 6.31 -10.75
N LEU A 192 2.46 6.27 -9.45
CA LEU A 192 2.35 7.44 -8.59
C LEU A 192 3.09 7.21 -7.26
N GLN A 193 4.13 7.99 -7.02
CA GLN A 193 4.81 8.08 -5.73
C GLN A 193 4.04 9.09 -4.86
N GLY A 194 3.31 8.59 -3.85
CA GLY A 194 2.38 9.40 -3.07
C GLY A 194 3.08 10.40 -2.14
N ALA A 195 3.54 9.95 -0.98
CA ALA A 195 4.16 10.82 0.03
C ALA A 195 5.46 11.47 -0.45
N GLY A 196 6.17 10.85 -1.37
CA GLY A 196 7.38 11.38 -2.02
C GLY A 196 7.13 12.56 -2.98
N GLY A 197 5.99 13.23 -2.90
CA GLY A 197 5.68 14.46 -3.60
C GLY A 197 4.71 14.32 -4.77
N MET A 198 3.85 13.32 -4.77
CA MET A 198 2.85 13.05 -5.83
C MET A 198 3.48 12.99 -7.22
N ARG A 199 4.62 12.32 -7.34
CA ARG A 199 5.37 12.18 -8.58
C ARG A 199 4.74 11.11 -9.45
N MET A 200 4.49 11.44 -10.71
CA MET A 200 3.90 10.52 -11.67
C MET A 200 4.95 10.07 -12.67
N TYR A 201 4.90 8.81 -13.08
CA TYR A 201 5.75 8.26 -14.13
C TYR A 201 4.96 7.33 -15.04
N ASP A 202 5.48 7.08 -16.23
CA ASP A 202 4.77 6.33 -17.26
C ASP A 202 4.76 4.82 -16.99
N VAL A 203 3.68 4.16 -17.37
CA VAL A 203 3.50 2.71 -17.22
C VAL A 203 4.54 1.88 -17.98
N SER A 204 5.21 2.45 -18.99
CA SER A 204 6.30 1.79 -19.72
C SER A 204 7.46 1.39 -18.81
N PHE A 205 7.75 2.19 -17.77
CA PHE A 205 8.73 1.83 -16.74
C PHE A 205 8.36 0.51 -16.04
N LEU A 206 7.10 0.35 -15.64
CA LEU A 206 6.62 -0.86 -14.97
C LEU A 206 6.64 -2.09 -15.90
N LYS A 207 6.29 -1.89 -17.17
CA LYS A 207 6.38 -2.95 -18.19
C LYS A 207 7.81 -3.42 -18.37
N LYS A 208 8.75 -2.47 -18.43
CA LYS A 208 10.18 -2.80 -18.52
C LYS A 208 10.70 -3.47 -17.25
N ALA A 209 10.25 -3.01 -16.07
CA ALA A 209 10.57 -3.65 -14.80
C ALA A 209 10.09 -5.11 -14.77
N ARG A 210 8.87 -5.39 -15.26
CA ARG A 210 8.33 -6.75 -15.34
C ARG A 210 9.17 -7.62 -16.28
N GLU A 211 9.51 -7.10 -17.48
CA GLU A 211 10.35 -7.79 -18.46
C GLU A 211 11.71 -8.20 -17.84
N LEU A 212 12.39 -7.26 -17.20
CA LEU A 212 13.70 -7.51 -16.58
C LEU A 212 13.58 -8.45 -15.38
N CYS A 213 12.56 -8.29 -14.55
CA CYS A 213 12.29 -9.20 -13.44
C CYS A 213 12.08 -10.64 -13.93
N ASP A 214 11.34 -10.84 -15.02
CA ASP A 214 11.14 -12.15 -15.63
C ASP A 214 12.44 -12.72 -16.21
N GLN A 215 13.19 -11.90 -16.94
CA GLN A 215 14.44 -12.29 -17.56
C GLN A 215 15.48 -12.77 -16.55
N TYR A 216 15.61 -12.07 -15.41
CA TYR A 216 16.63 -12.32 -14.41
C TYR A 216 16.14 -13.08 -13.18
N GLY A 217 14.86 -13.46 -13.16
CA GLY A 217 14.26 -14.19 -12.05
C GLY A 217 14.21 -13.36 -10.76
N VAL A 218 13.99 -12.05 -10.83
CA VAL A 218 13.80 -11.13 -9.70
C VAL A 218 12.31 -10.95 -9.43
N LEU A 219 11.89 -10.81 -8.18
CA LEU A 219 10.48 -10.56 -7.86
C LEU A 219 10.11 -9.10 -8.07
N LEU A 220 8.91 -8.84 -8.59
CA LEU A 220 8.32 -7.52 -8.70
C LEU A 220 7.29 -7.31 -7.59
N VAL A 221 7.48 -6.28 -6.77
CA VAL A 221 6.61 -5.94 -5.65
C VAL A 221 5.97 -4.59 -5.89
N PHE A 222 4.62 -4.55 -5.92
CA PHE A 222 3.87 -3.31 -5.99
C PHE A 222 3.34 -2.91 -4.62
N ASP A 223 3.71 -1.72 -4.18
CA ASP A 223 3.10 -1.06 -3.04
C ASP A 223 1.91 -0.23 -3.53
N GLU A 224 0.73 -0.84 -3.52
CA GLU A 224 -0.54 -0.17 -3.85
C GLU A 224 -1.32 0.29 -2.60
N VAL A 225 -0.65 0.50 -1.49
CA VAL A 225 -1.27 1.05 -0.27
C VAL A 225 -1.89 2.42 -0.54
N ALA A 226 -1.26 3.26 -1.35
CA ALA A 226 -1.78 4.58 -1.74
C ALA A 226 -2.39 4.60 -3.15
N THR A 227 -1.92 3.77 -4.07
CA THR A 227 -2.28 3.81 -5.50
C THR A 227 -3.47 2.94 -5.87
N GLY A 228 -3.82 1.97 -5.04
CA GLY A 228 -4.96 1.08 -5.26
C GLY A 228 -6.33 1.75 -5.13
N PHE A 229 -7.37 0.96 -5.35
CA PHE A 229 -8.78 1.36 -5.19
C PHE A 229 -9.17 2.59 -6.03
N GLY A 230 -8.66 2.65 -7.26
CA GLY A 230 -9.06 3.68 -8.22
C GLY A 230 -8.26 4.98 -8.19
N ARG A 231 -7.26 5.12 -7.29
CA ARG A 231 -6.48 6.35 -7.13
C ARG A 231 -5.82 6.82 -8.43
N THR A 232 -5.33 5.88 -9.25
CA THR A 232 -4.64 6.15 -10.52
C THR A 232 -5.57 6.10 -11.76
N GLY A 233 -6.88 6.05 -11.55
CA GLY A 233 -7.84 5.84 -12.64
C GLY A 233 -8.03 4.37 -13.03
N ASN A 234 -7.19 3.47 -12.54
CA ASN A 234 -7.37 2.03 -12.62
C ASN A 234 -7.82 1.49 -11.28
N ARG A 235 -8.51 0.36 -11.24
CA ARG A 235 -8.89 -0.31 -9.98
C ARG A 235 -7.65 -0.59 -9.15
N PHE A 236 -6.68 -1.24 -9.77
CA PHE A 236 -5.30 -1.43 -9.31
C PHE A 236 -4.36 -1.22 -10.49
N VAL A 237 -3.15 -0.76 -10.26
CA VAL A 237 -2.12 -0.70 -11.32
C VAL A 237 -1.68 -2.12 -11.70
N ALA A 238 -1.83 -3.07 -10.80
CA ALA A 238 -1.67 -4.51 -11.08
C ALA A 238 -2.55 -5.01 -12.23
N ASP A 239 -3.67 -4.34 -12.56
CA ASP A 239 -4.50 -4.65 -13.75
C ASP A 239 -3.75 -4.33 -15.08
N LEU A 240 -2.73 -3.49 -15.06
CA LEU A 240 -1.92 -3.11 -16.24
C LEU A 240 -0.61 -3.89 -16.35
N VAL A 241 0.03 -4.17 -15.22
CA VAL A 241 1.29 -4.92 -15.12
C VAL A 241 1.22 -5.79 -13.86
N LEU A 242 1.28 -7.09 -14.02
CA LEU A 242 1.12 -8.04 -12.91
C LEU A 242 2.39 -8.15 -12.07
N PRO A 243 2.36 -7.82 -10.76
CA PRO A 243 3.48 -8.06 -9.85
C PRO A 243 3.50 -9.52 -9.34
N ASP A 244 4.61 -9.92 -8.71
CA ASP A 244 4.68 -11.19 -7.97
C ASP A 244 4.08 -11.04 -6.56
N ILE A 245 4.19 -9.84 -5.97
CA ILE A 245 3.62 -9.51 -4.66
C ILE A 245 2.95 -8.14 -4.75
N LEU A 246 1.75 -8.04 -4.23
CA LEU A 246 0.95 -6.81 -4.17
C LEU A 246 0.66 -6.45 -2.71
N VAL A 247 0.89 -5.19 -2.34
CA VAL A 247 0.58 -4.68 -0.99
C VAL A 247 -0.60 -3.74 -1.05
N LEU A 248 -1.60 -3.98 -0.19
CA LEU A 248 -2.83 -3.19 -0.07
C LEU A 248 -3.00 -2.65 1.36
N GLY A 249 -3.59 -1.47 1.49
CA GLY A 249 -3.88 -0.87 2.80
C GLY A 249 -4.83 0.32 2.66
N LYS A 250 -4.76 1.29 3.58
CA LYS A 250 -5.55 2.54 3.55
C LYS A 250 -7.03 2.34 3.14
N ALA A 251 -7.32 2.51 1.85
CA ALA A 251 -8.66 2.38 1.28
C ALA A 251 -9.27 0.98 1.42
N LEU A 252 -8.47 -0.05 1.71
CA LEU A 252 -8.95 -1.42 1.90
C LEU A 252 -10.12 -1.51 2.88
N THR A 253 -10.07 -0.78 4.00
CA THR A 253 -11.15 -0.72 4.99
C THR A 253 -12.04 0.51 4.85
N GLY A 254 -11.87 1.31 3.79
CA GLY A 254 -12.57 2.59 3.65
C GLY A 254 -12.22 3.62 4.74
N GLY A 255 -11.06 3.47 5.39
CA GLY A 255 -10.58 4.37 6.44
C GLY A 255 -11.15 4.10 7.84
N TYR A 256 -11.77 2.95 8.07
CA TYR A 256 -12.42 2.63 9.34
C TYR A 256 -11.48 2.05 10.39
N ILE A 257 -10.61 1.14 10.00
CA ILE A 257 -9.72 0.41 10.93
C ILE A 257 -8.38 0.18 10.22
N GLY A 258 -7.27 0.28 10.95
CA GLY A 258 -5.96 -0.10 10.45
C GLY A 258 -5.95 -1.57 10.01
N HIS A 259 -5.69 -1.81 8.74
CA HIS A 259 -5.61 -3.13 8.15
C HIS A 259 -4.89 -3.07 6.81
N ALA A 260 -4.14 -4.10 6.49
CA ALA A 260 -3.44 -4.23 5.24
C ALA A 260 -3.32 -5.70 4.82
N ALA A 261 -3.01 -5.93 3.56
CA ALA A 261 -2.79 -7.25 3.02
C ALA A 261 -1.55 -7.25 2.13
N THR A 262 -0.72 -8.26 2.30
CA THR A 262 0.33 -8.63 1.34
C THR A 262 -0.19 -9.85 0.58
N VAL A 263 -0.36 -9.71 -0.73
CA VAL A 263 -0.93 -10.75 -1.58
C VAL A 263 0.14 -11.25 -2.54
N ALA A 264 0.48 -12.51 -2.45
CA ALA A 264 1.48 -13.16 -3.28
C ALA A 264 0.84 -13.99 -4.40
N ASN A 265 1.56 -14.14 -5.51
CA ASN A 265 1.20 -15.09 -6.55
C ASN A 265 1.59 -16.51 -6.16
N ARG A 266 1.15 -17.50 -6.97
CA ARG A 266 1.47 -18.92 -6.76
C ARG A 266 2.98 -19.20 -6.71
N LYS A 267 3.75 -18.58 -7.61
CA LYS A 267 5.21 -18.74 -7.66
C LYS A 267 5.88 -18.40 -6.32
N VAL A 268 5.50 -17.30 -5.71
CA VAL A 268 6.03 -16.88 -4.40
C VAL A 268 5.57 -17.84 -3.32
N PHE A 269 4.27 -18.16 -3.27
CA PHE A 269 3.70 -19.08 -2.29
C PHE A 269 4.39 -20.47 -2.31
N GLU A 270 4.63 -21.04 -3.47
CA GLU A 270 5.31 -22.33 -3.63
C GLU A 270 6.77 -22.33 -3.11
N GLY A 271 7.39 -21.15 -2.94
CA GLY A 271 8.68 -21.01 -2.27
C GLY A 271 8.65 -21.23 -0.76
N PHE A 272 7.46 -21.34 -0.17
CA PHE A 272 7.22 -21.55 1.27
C PHE A 272 6.43 -22.84 1.55
N TYR A 273 5.91 -23.50 0.51
CA TYR A 273 4.99 -24.61 0.64
C TYR A 273 5.71 -25.94 0.42
N ASP A 274 6.38 -26.43 1.48
CA ASP A 274 7.08 -27.71 1.52
C ASP A 274 7.04 -28.34 2.92
N ASP A 275 7.78 -29.42 3.14
CA ASP A 275 7.81 -30.19 4.39
C ASP A 275 8.88 -29.69 5.40
N VAL A 276 9.60 -28.59 5.10
CA VAL A 276 10.67 -28.05 5.94
C VAL A 276 10.12 -26.96 6.85
N PRO A 277 10.01 -27.18 8.18
CA PRO A 277 9.39 -26.20 9.10
C PRO A 277 10.07 -24.83 9.10
N GLU A 278 11.38 -24.78 8.86
CA GLU A 278 12.19 -23.56 8.81
C GLU A 278 11.87 -22.68 7.61
N HIS A 279 11.23 -23.23 6.57
CA HIS A 279 10.78 -22.48 5.41
C HIS A 279 9.48 -21.69 5.66
N ALA A 280 8.82 -21.88 6.79
CA ALA A 280 7.63 -21.10 7.14
C ALA A 280 7.95 -19.60 7.27
N LEU A 281 7.02 -18.76 6.83
CA LEU A 281 7.14 -17.30 7.02
C LEU A 281 6.97 -16.95 8.52
N MET A 282 8.08 -16.64 9.18
CA MET A 282 8.11 -16.32 10.62
C MET A 282 7.72 -14.85 10.87
N HIS A 283 6.43 -14.55 10.68
CA HIS A 283 5.82 -13.26 10.98
C HIS A 283 4.36 -13.49 11.40
N GLY A 284 3.89 -12.84 12.46
CA GLY A 284 2.54 -13.03 12.96
C GLY A 284 2.14 -11.96 13.97
N PRO A 285 1.70 -10.75 13.51
CA PRO A 285 1.18 -9.72 14.41
C PRO A 285 -0.07 -10.22 15.15
N THR A 286 -0.21 -9.86 16.43
CA THR A 286 -1.33 -10.30 17.27
C THR A 286 -2.69 -10.05 16.62
N PHE A 287 -2.88 -8.88 15.99
CA PHE A 287 -4.15 -8.47 15.40
C PHE A 287 -4.26 -8.72 13.88
N MET A 288 -3.35 -9.50 13.31
CA MET A 288 -3.45 -9.88 11.89
C MET A 288 -4.81 -10.53 11.59
N GLY A 289 -5.42 -10.16 10.47
CA GLY A 289 -6.73 -10.68 10.08
C GLY A 289 -7.84 -10.34 11.08
N ASN A 290 -7.76 -9.20 11.80
CA ASN A 290 -8.76 -8.76 12.75
C ASN A 290 -10.19 -8.84 12.16
N ALA A 291 -11.12 -9.49 12.87
CA ALA A 291 -12.46 -9.77 12.34
C ALA A 291 -13.26 -8.51 12.01
N LEU A 292 -13.14 -7.44 12.81
CA LEU A 292 -13.80 -6.16 12.55
C LEU A 292 -13.23 -5.49 11.30
N ALA A 293 -11.90 -5.52 11.16
CA ALA A 293 -11.21 -4.94 10.02
C ALA A 293 -11.51 -5.71 8.72
N CYS A 294 -11.53 -7.05 8.77
CA CYS A 294 -11.92 -7.88 7.64
C CYS A 294 -13.38 -7.62 7.22
N SER A 295 -14.30 -7.44 8.19
CA SER A 295 -15.69 -7.11 7.91
C SER A 295 -15.85 -5.72 7.29
N ALA A 296 -15.09 -4.73 7.76
CA ALA A 296 -15.05 -3.40 7.15
C ALA A 296 -14.49 -3.46 5.72
N ALA A 297 -13.41 -4.21 5.49
CA ALA A 297 -12.82 -4.39 4.17
C ALA A 297 -13.77 -5.06 3.17
N LEU A 298 -14.47 -6.12 3.58
CA LEU A 298 -15.48 -6.77 2.75
C LEU A 298 -16.60 -5.80 2.35
N ALA A 299 -17.12 -5.04 3.30
CA ALA A 299 -18.14 -4.02 3.02
C ALA A 299 -17.63 -2.89 2.13
N SER A 300 -16.36 -2.47 2.31
CA SER A 300 -15.68 -1.47 1.45
C SER A 300 -15.57 -1.96 -0.01
N ILE A 301 -15.12 -3.20 -0.21
CA ILE A 301 -14.99 -3.80 -1.54
C ILE A 301 -16.38 -3.95 -2.21
N GLU A 302 -17.38 -4.43 -1.47
CA GLU A 302 -18.77 -4.55 -1.97
C GLU A 302 -19.31 -3.20 -2.46
N LEU A 303 -19.11 -2.12 -1.68
CA LEU A 303 -19.50 -0.78 -2.07
C LEU A 303 -18.76 -0.32 -3.35
N PHE A 304 -17.47 -0.59 -3.42
CA PHE A 304 -16.67 -0.22 -4.58
C PHE A 304 -17.21 -0.88 -5.87
N GLU A 305 -17.57 -2.16 -5.81
CA GLU A 305 -18.12 -2.91 -6.92
C GLU A 305 -19.55 -2.48 -7.29
N THR A 306 -20.43 -2.39 -6.29
CA THR A 306 -21.88 -2.21 -6.52
C THR A 306 -22.28 -0.77 -6.83
N GLN A 307 -21.45 0.22 -6.47
CA GLN A 307 -21.77 1.64 -6.65
C GLN A 307 -21.03 2.33 -7.80
N ASN A 308 -20.52 1.59 -8.78
CA ASN A 308 -19.87 2.11 -9.98
C ASN A 308 -18.73 3.11 -9.69
N TYR A 309 -17.84 2.79 -8.73
CA TYR A 309 -16.78 3.70 -8.32
C TYR A 309 -15.86 4.12 -9.46
N MET A 310 -15.53 3.22 -10.39
CA MET A 310 -14.68 3.57 -11.52
C MET A 310 -15.29 4.67 -12.41
N GLU A 311 -16.59 4.68 -12.60
CA GLU A 311 -17.28 5.77 -13.32
C GLU A 311 -17.31 7.08 -12.51
N LYS A 312 -17.48 6.99 -11.18
CA LYS A 312 -17.36 8.17 -10.30
C LYS A 312 -15.97 8.77 -10.37
N ILE A 313 -14.92 7.95 -10.36
CA ILE A 313 -13.52 8.38 -10.46
C ILE A 313 -13.26 9.08 -11.79
N LYS A 314 -13.67 8.51 -12.93
CA LYS A 314 -13.57 9.16 -14.24
C LYS A 314 -14.27 10.51 -14.28
N ARG A 315 -15.46 10.62 -13.64
CA ARG A 315 -16.18 11.88 -13.53
C ARG A 315 -15.43 12.90 -12.69
N ILE A 316 -14.85 12.49 -11.55
CA ILE A 316 -14.04 13.36 -10.69
C ILE A 316 -12.85 13.90 -11.48
N GLU A 317 -12.10 13.03 -12.17
CA GLU A 317 -10.98 13.43 -13.02
C GLU A 317 -11.42 14.45 -14.09
N ALA A 318 -12.48 14.16 -14.83
CA ALA A 318 -12.97 15.03 -15.89
C ALA A 318 -13.40 16.40 -15.37
N VAL A 319 -14.08 16.45 -14.22
CA VAL A 319 -14.46 17.71 -13.56
C VAL A 319 -13.22 18.48 -13.11
N THR A 320 -12.29 17.80 -12.42
CA THR A 320 -11.05 18.44 -11.93
C THR A 320 -10.23 19.01 -13.08
N ARG A 321 -10.04 18.26 -14.17
CA ARG A 321 -9.33 18.75 -15.37
C ARG A 321 -10.01 19.96 -15.98
N ARG A 322 -11.34 20.00 -16.03
CA ARG A 322 -12.09 21.13 -16.55
C ARG A 322 -11.93 22.37 -15.68
N GLU A 323 -12.12 22.23 -14.37
CA GLU A 323 -12.08 23.37 -13.42
C GLU A 323 -10.66 23.93 -13.24
N MET A 324 -9.65 23.06 -13.35
CA MET A 324 -8.25 23.49 -13.22
C MET A 324 -7.62 23.94 -14.54
N LYS A 325 -8.37 23.88 -15.66
CA LYS A 325 -7.87 24.34 -16.96
C LYS A 325 -7.60 25.84 -16.95
N GLY A 326 -6.34 26.21 -17.15
CA GLY A 326 -5.93 27.62 -17.17
C GLY A 326 -5.84 28.27 -15.77
N PHE A 327 -6.02 27.46 -14.71
CA PHE A 327 -5.84 27.97 -13.35
C PHE A 327 -4.36 28.29 -13.10
N THR A 328 -4.06 29.53 -12.75
CA THR A 328 -2.72 30.00 -12.42
C THR A 328 -2.76 30.84 -11.15
N ASP A 329 -1.89 30.55 -10.21
CA ASP A 329 -1.68 31.35 -9.00
C ASP A 329 -0.18 31.32 -8.68
N PRO A 330 0.48 32.48 -8.41
CA PRO A 330 1.91 32.53 -8.17
C PRO A 330 2.38 31.74 -6.93
N ARG A 331 1.46 31.36 -6.06
CA ARG A 331 1.74 30.53 -4.89
C ARG A 331 1.71 29.02 -5.20
N ILE A 332 1.20 28.64 -6.39
CA ILE A 332 1.10 27.24 -6.84
C ILE A 332 2.20 26.98 -7.87
N ARG A 333 3.08 26.07 -7.53
CA ARG A 333 4.21 25.69 -8.40
C ARG A 333 3.73 24.87 -9.59
N GLU A 334 2.80 23.94 -9.36
CA GLU A 334 2.39 22.93 -10.33
C GLU A 334 1.01 22.37 -9.99
N VAL A 335 0.24 22.01 -11.02
CA VAL A 335 -1.02 21.26 -10.91
C VAL A 335 -0.89 19.99 -11.74
N ARG A 336 -0.99 18.83 -11.11
CA ARG A 336 -0.99 17.52 -11.75
C ARG A 336 -2.32 16.83 -11.47
N ILE A 337 -2.90 16.17 -12.48
CA ILE A 337 -4.19 15.46 -12.38
C ILE A 337 -4.04 14.11 -13.07
N MET A 338 -4.33 13.07 -12.34
CA MET A 338 -4.35 11.69 -12.80
C MET A 338 -5.78 11.18 -12.77
#